data_acc8baf8d360f1d5353815bb32eca599
#
_entry.id   acc8baf8d360f1d5353815bb32eca599
#
_cell.length_a   1.000
_cell.length_b   1.000
_cell.length_c   1.000
_cell.angle_alpha   90.00
_cell.angle_beta   90.00
_cell.angle_gamma   90.00
#
_symmetry.space_group_name_H-M   'P 1'
#
loop_
_entity.id
_entity.type
_entity.pdbx_description
1 polymer ?
#
loop_
_entity_poly.entity_id
_entity_poly.type
_entity_poly.pdbx_seq_one_letter_code
_entity_poly.pdbx_strand_id
1 'polypeptide(L)'
;IVRPAVPNTRVDFSPYGQSVFADAVDAVQSVDLAYDALINEIDAGKMRVFLSDVMFDQERTKDGRRVPIPFGRGDCTVFRMVMSTEDTIQEFAPALRTKTQGKAFRLALQVLGDLVGLGANYFDLDNVGYVKTATEVSSGNNALIRNVRKNENALEGALAGVAHALLSCARHMGEALHEEGDVSVVYDDSIVQGTASEKRQDMDEVAAGLMTREEYRRKWYGDGT
;
A
#
# COMPACT_ATOMS: atom_id res chain seq x y z
N ILE A 1 -6.86 -18.40 -26.64
CA ILE A 1 -6.06 -17.46 -25.85
C ILE A 1 -6.76 -17.34 -24.50
N VAL A 2 -6.09 -17.81 -23.44
CA VAL A 2 -6.59 -17.73 -22.08
C VAL A 2 -6.11 -16.42 -21.47
N ARG A 3 -7.02 -15.63 -20.88
CA ARG A 3 -6.68 -14.35 -20.26
C ARG A 3 -7.26 -14.33 -18.83
N PRO A 4 -6.42 -14.33 -17.80
CA PRO A 4 -6.89 -14.06 -16.46
C PRO A 4 -7.21 -12.56 -16.36
N ALA A 5 -8.48 -12.24 -16.21
CA ALA A 5 -8.88 -10.84 -16.06
C ALA A 5 -10.10 -10.73 -15.15
N VAL A 6 -10.01 -9.84 -14.18
CA VAL A 6 -11.18 -9.42 -13.42
C VAL A 6 -12.10 -8.67 -14.38
N PRO A 7 -13.41 -8.96 -14.40
CA PRO A 7 -14.36 -8.32 -15.31
C PRO A 7 -14.29 -6.80 -15.23
N ASN A 8 -14.34 -6.15 -16.40
CA ASN A 8 -14.39 -4.70 -16.49
C ASN A 8 -15.83 -4.24 -16.28
N THR A 9 -16.07 -3.48 -15.22
CA THR A 9 -17.40 -2.95 -14.89
C THR A 9 -17.68 -1.58 -15.51
N ARG A 10 -16.66 -0.94 -16.12
CA ARG A 10 -16.80 0.38 -16.77
C ARG A 10 -17.04 0.32 -18.27
N VAL A 11 -16.54 -0.74 -18.90
CA VAL A 11 -16.69 -0.92 -20.35
C VAL A 11 -17.28 -2.30 -20.61
N ASP A 12 -18.52 -2.33 -21.06
CA ASP A 12 -19.21 -3.56 -21.40
C ASP A 12 -18.48 -4.29 -22.53
N PHE A 13 -18.43 -5.62 -22.41
CA PHE A 13 -17.76 -6.50 -23.39
C PHE A 13 -16.26 -6.22 -23.60
N SER A 14 -15.60 -5.50 -22.70
CA SER A 14 -14.16 -5.29 -22.79
C SER A 14 -13.42 -6.64 -22.66
N PRO A 15 -12.51 -6.98 -23.59
CA PRO A 15 -11.67 -8.16 -23.43
C PRO A 15 -10.56 -7.97 -22.40
N TYR A 16 -10.43 -6.78 -21.84
CA TYR A 16 -9.41 -6.40 -20.87
C TYR A 16 -10.05 -6.27 -19.48
N GLY A 17 -9.30 -6.64 -18.47
CA GLY A 17 -9.68 -6.41 -17.08
C GLY A 17 -9.71 -4.92 -16.72
N GLN A 18 -10.16 -4.66 -15.50
CA GLN A 18 -10.19 -3.32 -14.92
C GLN A 18 -8.99 -3.14 -13.97
N SER A 19 -8.39 -1.97 -14.01
CA SER A 19 -7.34 -1.60 -13.03
C SER A 19 -7.93 -1.57 -11.63
N VAL A 20 -7.18 -2.04 -10.64
CA VAL A 20 -7.53 -1.95 -9.21
C VAL A 20 -7.78 -0.50 -8.78
N PHE A 21 -7.09 0.46 -9.41
CA PHE A 21 -7.20 1.89 -9.14
C PHE A 21 -8.27 2.61 -9.95
N ALA A 22 -9.00 1.91 -10.85
CA ALA A 22 -9.94 2.57 -11.75
C ALA A 22 -11.02 3.38 -11.01
N ASP A 23 -11.49 2.88 -9.87
CA ASP A 23 -12.52 3.53 -9.07
C ASP A 23 -11.93 4.39 -7.93
N ALA A 24 -10.62 4.45 -7.82
CA ALA A 24 -9.91 5.12 -6.72
C ALA A 24 -8.97 6.26 -7.19
N VAL A 25 -9.09 6.73 -8.42
CA VAL A 25 -8.19 7.76 -8.98
C VAL A 25 -8.21 9.03 -8.15
N ASP A 26 -9.41 9.50 -7.75
CA ASP A 26 -9.55 10.70 -6.91
C ASP A 26 -9.00 10.50 -5.50
N ALA A 27 -9.07 9.27 -4.98
CA ALA A 27 -8.47 8.92 -3.70
C ALA A 27 -6.94 8.90 -3.77
N VAL A 28 -6.35 8.41 -4.86
CA VAL A 28 -4.91 8.50 -5.10
C VAL A 28 -4.45 9.95 -5.11
N GLN A 29 -5.17 10.82 -5.82
CA GLN A 29 -4.88 12.26 -5.83
C GLN A 29 -5.01 12.88 -4.43
N SER A 30 -6.00 12.47 -3.66
CA SER A 30 -6.20 12.94 -2.28
C SER A 30 -5.06 12.53 -1.36
N VAL A 31 -4.50 11.33 -1.52
CA VAL A 31 -3.32 10.87 -0.78
C VAL A 31 -2.09 11.71 -1.14
N ASP A 32 -1.88 11.97 -2.42
CA ASP A 32 -0.78 12.81 -2.93
C ASP A 32 -0.83 14.22 -2.33
N LEU A 33 -2.00 14.87 -2.42
CA LEU A 33 -2.22 16.20 -1.83
C LEU A 33 -2.03 16.21 -0.30
N ALA A 34 -2.46 15.17 0.41
CA ALA A 34 -2.30 15.08 1.85
C ALA A 34 -0.83 14.88 2.24
N TYR A 35 -0.08 14.13 1.45
CA TYR A 35 1.35 13.96 1.62
C TYR A 35 2.10 15.26 1.37
N ASP A 36 1.82 15.94 0.28
CA ASP A 36 2.41 17.25 -0.04
C ASP A 36 2.13 18.27 1.05
N ALA A 37 0.91 18.30 1.59
CA ALA A 37 0.54 19.18 2.70
C ALA A 37 1.37 18.88 3.95
N LEU A 38 1.63 17.62 4.26
CA LEU A 38 2.48 17.21 5.38
C LEU A 38 3.94 17.66 5.18
N ILE A 39 4.50 17.46 4.00
CA ILE A 39 5.88 17.88 3.67
C ILE A 39 6.00 19.41 3.70
N ASN A 40 5.04 20.11 3.11
CA ASN A 40 4.99 21.58 3.12
C ASN A 40 4.88 22.15 4.54
N GLU A 41 4.14 21.49 5.44
CA GLU A 41 4.05 21.88 6.84
C GLU A 41 5.40 21.76 7.54
N ILE A 42 6.15 20.69 7.27
CA ILE A 42 7.50 20.46 7.81
C ILE A 42 8.46 21.54 7.29
N ASP A 43 8.42 21.82 5.99
CA ASP A 43 9.27 22.83 5.37
C ASP A 43 8.94 24.25 5.82
N ALA A 44 7.66 24.58 5.89
CA ALA A 44 7.19 25.90 6.35
C ALA A 44 7.46 26.12 7.84
N GLY A 45 7.49 25.05 8.62
CA GLY A 45 7.73 25.09 10.06
C GLY A 45 9.18 25.16 10.47
N LYS A 46 10.13 25.19 9.53
CA LYS A 46 11.54 25.42 9.84
C LYS A 46 11.71 26.78 10.52
N MET A 47 12.49 26.80 11.58
CA MET A 47 12.86 28.04 12.26
C MET A 47 13.46 29.04 11.28
N ARG A 48 12.98 30.27 11.32
CA ARG A 48 13.50 31.37 10.49
C ARG A 48 13.96 32.49 11.38
N VAL A 49 15.13 33.04 11.08
CA VAL A 49 15.69 34.16 11.80
C VAL A 49 15.65 35.36 10.87
N PHE A 50 15.01 36.44 11.30
CA PHE A 50 15.00 37.73 10.60
C PHE A 50 16.00 38.64 11.26
N LEU A 51 16.98 39.10 10.50
CA LEU A 51 17.99 40.03 10.94
C LEU A 51 17.77 41.42 10.31
N SER A 52 17.99 42.44 11.10
CA SER A 52 17.98 43.83 10.60
C SER A 52 19.08 44.06 9.56
N ASP A 53 18.83 44.94 8.61
CA ASP A 53 19.80 45.34 7.58
C ASP A 53 21.14 45.81 8.16
N VAL A 54 21.13 46.40 9.35
CA VAL A 54 22.30 46.93 10.03
C VAL A 54 23.24 45.81 10.52
N MET A 55 22.71 44.62 10.71
CA MET A 55 23.48 43.46 11.21
C MET A 55 24.20 42.67 10.12
N PHE A 56 23.98 42.99 8.85
CA PHE A 56 24.68 42.34 7.76
C PHE A 56 26.03 43.02 7.48
N ASP A 57 27.09 42.22 7.42
CA ASP A 57 28.38 42.67 6.91
C ASP A 57 28.23 43.15 5.46
N GLN A 58 28.93 44.26 5.16
CA GLN A 58 28.88 44.86 3.84
C GLN A 58 30.21 44.69 3.13
N GLU A 59 30.21 44.05 2.00
CA GLU A 59 31.37 43.97 1.13
C GLU A 59 31.35 45.14 0.13
N ARG A 60 32.53 45.77 -0.10
CA ARG A 60 32.68 46.75 -1.16
C ARG A 60 32.92 46.05 -2.49
N THR A 61 31.99 46.20 -3.41
CA THR A 61 32.16 45.78 -4.79
C THR A 61 33.25 46.64 -5.45
N LYS A 62 33.89 46.13 -6.51
CA LYS A 62 34.88 46.86 -7.29
C LYS A 62 34.43 48.27 -7.73
N ASP A 63 33.15 48.47 -7.88
CA ASP A 63 32.50 49.75 -8.25
C ASP A 63 32.24 50.68 -7.04
N GLY A 64 32.75 50.32 -5.84
CA GLY A 64 32.60 51.13 -4.63
C GLY A 64 31.24 51.01 -3.93
N ARG A 65 30.31 50.23 -4.46
CA ARG A 65 28.99 49.99 -3.84
C ARG A 65 29.12 48.98 -2.68
N ARG A 66 28.43 49.28 -1.60
CA ARG A 66 28.30 48.36 -0.47
C ARG A 66 27.16 47.38 -0.76
N VAL A 67 27.49 46.08 -0.78
CA VAL A 67 26.50 45.04 -0.94
C VAL A 67 26.53 44.15 0.31
N PRO A 68 25.37 43.91 0.94
CA PRO A 68 25.31 43.03 2.10
C PRO A 68 25.68 41.60 1.70
N ILE A 69 26.55 40.98 2.51
CA ILE A 69 26.94 39.57 2.32
C ILE A 69 25.83 38.72 2.91
N PRO A 70 25.19 37.84 2.11
CA PRO A 70 24.26 36.86 2.66
C PRO A 70 25.02 35.83 3.51
N PHE A 71 24.43 35.41 4.61
CA PHE A 71 24.89 34.22 5.34
C PHE A 71 24.94 33.04 4.38
N GLY A 72 26.05 32.36 4.28
CA GLY A 72 26.36 31.20 3.45
C GLY A 72 25.44 30.81 2.30
N ARG A 73 26.00 30.26 1.25
CA ARG A 73 25.29 29.81 0.02
C ARG A 73 24.36 28.62 0.24
N GLY A 74 23.49 28.57 1.13
CA GLY A 74 22.60 27.42 1.39
C GLY A 74 21.79 27.58 2.65
N ASP A 75 22.01 28.66 3.35
CA ASP A 75 21.25 28.95 4.57
C ASP A 75 19.95 29.66 4.21
N CYS A 76 18.89 28.87 4.02
CA CYS A 76 17.54 29.36 3.76
C CYS A 76 16.74 29.64 5.05
N THR A 77 17.38 29.65 6.20
CA THR A 77 16.76 29.90 7.50
C THR A 77 16.91 31.34 7.96
N VAL A 78 17.86 32.10 7.39
CA VAL A 78 18.13 33.50 7.72
C VAL A 78 17.56 34.42 6.65
N PHE A 79 16.74 35.38 7.08
CA PHE A 79 16.10 36.35 6.20
C PHE A 79 16.49 37.78 6.61
N ARG A 80 16.67 38.64 5.61
CA ARG A 80 16.93 40.04 5.81
C ARG A 80 15.61 40.81 6.02
N MET A 81 15.51 41.54 7.10
CA MET A 81 14.41 42.44 7.35
C MET A 81 14.74 43.83 6.78
N VAL A 82 14.05 44.20 5.72
CA VAL A 82 14.27 45.49 5.02
C VAL A 82 13.57 46.61 5.79
N MET A 83 14.24 47.80 5.89
CA MET A 83 13.73 49.00 6.54
C MET A 83 13.61 48.93 8.07
N SER A 84 14.35 48.09 8.73
CA SER A 84 14.44 48.17 10.19
C SER A 84 15.54 49.14 10.60
N THR A 85 15.16 50.10 11.41
CA THR A 85 16.10 51.08 12.01
C THR A 85 16.64 50.63 13.37
N GLU A 86 16.15 49.53 13.87
CA GLU A 86 16.53 48.95 15.16
C GLU A 86 17.34 47.68 14.98
N ASP A 87 18.33 47.46 15.82
CA ASP A 87 19.12 46.26 15.90
C ASP A 87 18.26 45.12 16.51
N THR A 88 17.29 44.58 15.74
CA THR A 88 16.41 43.54 16.21
C THR A 88 16.66 42.24 15.48
N ILE A 89 16.78 41.16 16.29
CA ILE A 89 16.74 39.77 15.82
C ILE A 89 15.33 39.28 16.11
N GLN A 90 14.62 38.87 15.07
CA GLN A 90 13.32 38.24 15.21
C GLN A 90 13.40 36.78 14.85
N GLU A 91 13.06 35.91 15.79
CA GLU A 91 12.97 34.48 15.60
C GLU A 91 11.52 34.09 15.34
N PHE A 92 11.29 33.38 14.26
CA PHE A 92 9.98 32.84 13.90
C PHE A 92 10.04 31.33 13.87
N ALA A 93 9.48 30.71 14.88
CA ALA A 93 9.38 29.24 15.03
C ALA A 93 7.90 28.87 15.20
N PRO A 94 7.15 28.70 14.10
CA PRO A 94 5.74 28.38 14.18
C PRO A 94 5.51 26.98 14.76
N ALA A 95 4.43 26.80 15.50
CA ALA A 95 4.02 25.51 15.98
C ALA A 95 3.63 24.58 14.82
N LEU A 96 4.28 23.44 14.69
CA LEU A 96 4.01 22.48 13.64
C LEU A 96 2.67 21.76 13.85
N ARG A 97 1.83 21.71 12.81
CA ARG A 97 0.55 21.00 12.80
C ARG A 97 0.70 19.57 12.26
N THR A 98 1.88 18.97 12.37
CA THR A 98 2.21 17.65 11.84
C THR A 98 1.27 16.54 12.30
N LYS A 99 0.77 16.62 13.55
CA LYS A 99 -0.22 15.66 14.08
C LYS A 99 -1.54 15.70 13.30
N THR A 100 -2.02 16.90 12.95
CA THR A 100 -3.27 17.06 12.21
C THR A 100 -3.09 16.63 10.75
N GLN A 101 -1.99 17.04 10.11
CA GLN A 101 -1.66 16.64 8.76
C GLN A 101 -1.42 15.13 8.65
N GLY A 102 -0.73 14.52 9.62
CA GLY A 102 -0.54 13.08 9.69
C GLY A 102 -1.87 12.30 9.82
N LYS A 103 -2.83 12.83 10.59
CA LYS A 103 -4.18 12.23 10.67
C LYS A 103 -4.93 12.33 9.34
N ALA A 104 -4.85 13.48 8.65
CA ALA A 104 -5.47 13.67 7.34
C ALA A 104 -4.88 12.71 6.31
N PHE A 105 -3.56 12.55 6.27
CA PHE A 105 -2.87 11.60 5.40
C PHE A 105 -3.29 10.16 5.67
N ARG A 106 -3.38 9.74 6.94
CA ARG A 106 -3.87 8.40 7.28
C ARG A 106 -5.32 8.17 6.85
N LEU A 107 -6.18 9.16 7.04
CA LEU A 107 -7.57 9.06 6.59
C LEU A 107 -7.65 8.90 5.07
N ALA A 108 -6.84 9.65 4.32
CA ALA A 108 -6.76 9.49 2.86
C ALA A 108 -6.29 8.09 2.46
N LEU A 109 -5.29 7.52 3.14
CA LEU A 109 -4.83 6.15 2.93
C LEU A 109 -5.91 5.09 3.27
N GLN A 110 -6.67 5.30 4.34
CA GLN A 110 -7.78 4.40 4.71
C GLN A 110 -8.86 4.38 3.63
N VAL A 111 -9.26 5.55 3.13
CA VAL A 111 -10.23 5.67 2.04
C VAL A 111 -9.70 5.02 0.76
N LEU A 112 -8.43 5.24 0.42
CA LEU A 112 -7.81 4.57 -0.72
C LEU A 112 -7.83 3.05 -0.54
N GLY A 113 -7.43 2.53 0.62
CA GLY A 113 -7.43 1.10 0.92
C GLY A 113 -8.80 0.46 0.77
N ASP A 114 -9.85 1.16 1.21
CA ASP A 114 -11.22 0.66 1.09
C ASP A 114 -11.70 0.65 -0.38
N LEU A 115 -11.45 1.72 -1.13
CA LEU A 115 -11.85 1.83 -2.54
C LEU A 115 -11.13 0.84 -3.47
N VAL A 116 -9.86 0.51 -3.19
CA VAL A 116 -9.11 -0.49 -3.96
C VAL A 116 -9.38 -1.93 -3.49
N GLY A 117 -10.24 -2.11 -2.47
CA GLY A 117 -10.63 -3.41 -1.95
C GLY A 117 -9.57 -4.11 -1.10
N LEU A 118 -8.56 -3.38 -0.61
CA LEU A 118 -7.59 -3.89 0.35
C LEU A 118 -8.08 -3.76 1.80
N GLY A 119 -9.08 -2.90 2.02
CA GLY A 119 -9.63 -2.57 3.33
C GLY A 119 -8.95 -1.36 3.98
N ALA A 120 -9.71 -0.64 4.82
CA ALA A 120 -9.27 0.61 5.44
C ALA A 120 -8.04 0.46 6.34
N ASN A 121 -7.82 -0.73 6.90
CA ASN A 121 -6.70 -0.98 7.82
C ASN A 121 -5.42 -1.48 7.13
N TYR A 122 -5.42 -1.64 5.81
CA TYR A 122 -4.27 -2.17 5.07
C TYR A 122 -3.03 -1.27 5.19
N PHE A 123 -3.24 0.05 5.12
CA PHE A 123 -2.20 1.07 5.23
C PHE A 123 -2.05 1.62 6.66
N ASP A 124 -2.41 0.85 7.70
CA ASP A 124 -2.28 1.29 9.08
C ASP A 124 -0.81 1.24 9.54
N LEU A 125 -0.19 2.41 9.59
CA LEU A 125 1.22 2.58 9.95
C LEU A 125 1.47 2.50 11.47
N ASP A 126 0.43 2.61 12.30
CA ASP A 126 0.57 2.61 13.77
C ASP A 126 0.60 1.20 14.36
N ASN A 127 0.12 0.21 13.63
CA ASN A 127 0.03 -1.18 14.08
C ASN A 127 1.24 -2.05 13.72
N VAL A 128 2.33 -1.44 13.28
CA VAL A 128 3.58 -2.15 12.99
C VAL A 128 4.20 -2.62 14.30
N GLY A 129 4.07 -3.91 14.60
CA GLY A 129 4.63 -4.54 15.80
C GLY A 129 3.62 -5.05 16.84
N TYR A 130 2.33 -4.76 16.67
CA TYR A 130 1.30 -5.38 17.49
C TYR A 130 0.93 -6.75 16.94
N VAL A 131 1.09 -7.79 17.75
CA VAL A 131 0.67 -9.15 17.40
C VAL A 131 -0.85 -9.23 17.48
N LYS A 132 -1.52 -9.01 16.34
CA LYS A 132 -2.98 -9.19 16.24
C LYS A 132 -3.31 -10.67 16.39
N THR A 133 -4.40 -10.97 17.09
CA THR A 133 -4.93 -12.33 17.08
C THR A 133 -5.42 -12.71 15.68
N ALA A 134 -5.39 -14.01 15.36
CA ALA A 134 -5.88 -14.50 14.06
C ALA A 134 -7.31 -14.03 13.75
N THR A 135 -8.17 -13.91 14.77
CA THR A 135 -9.54 -13.42 14.66
C THR A 135 -9.60 -11.93 14.33
N GLU A 136 -8.73 -11.10 14.92
CA GLU A 136 -8.64 -9.66 14.61
C GLU A 136 -8.10 -9.42 13.19
N VAL A 137 -7.13 -10.22 12.76
CA VAL A 137 -6.62 -10.20 11.38
C VAL A 137 -7.72 -10.60 10.40
N SER A 138 -8.45 -11.67 10.68
CA SER A 138 -9.55 -12.15 9.84
C SER A 138 -10.70 -11.15 9.75
N SER A 139 -11.14 -10.56 10.86
CA SER A 139 -12.23 -9.57 10.84
C SER A 139 -11.82 -8.24 10.19
N GLY A 140 -10.58 -7.81 10.38
CA GLY A 140 -10.06 -6.57 9.80
C GLY A 140 -9.76 -6.66 8.31
N ASN A 141 -9.51 -7.86 7.79
CA ASN A 141 -9.08 -8.08 6.40
C ASN A 141 -10.16 -8.69 5.49
N ASN A 142 -11.42 -8.68 5.90
CA ASN A 142 -12.52 -9.25 5.09
C ASN A 142 -12.60 -8.66 3.67
N ALA A 143 -12.28 -7.39 3.47
CA ALA A 143 -12.24 -6.77 2.15
C ALA A 143 -11.10 -7.33 1.31
N LEU A 144 -9.90 -7.45 1.89
CA LEU A 144 -8.73 -8.05 1.25
C LEU A 144 -9.01 -9.49 0.85
N ILE A 145 -9.56 -10.31 1.75
CA ILE A 145 -9.89 -11.72 1.48
C ILE A 145 -10.86 -11.84 0.31
N ARG A 146 -11.93 -11.01 0.30
CA ARG A 146 -12.87 -11.01 -0.83
C ARG A 146 -12.22 -10.60 -2.14
N ASN A 147 -11.28 -9.66 -2.11
CA ASN A 147 -10.57 -9.21 -3.29
C ASN A 147 -9.60 -10.29 -3.80
N VAL A 148 -8.88 -10.96 -2.90
CA VAL A 148 -8.03 -12.11 -3.24
C VAL A 148 -8.86 -13.19 -3.92
N ARG A 149 -9.95 -13.66 -3.30
CA ARG A 149 -10.83 -14.68 -3.88
C ARG A 149 -11.42 -14.28 -5.23
N LYS A 150 -11.76 -12.99 -5.42
CA LYS A 150 -12.22 -12.51 -6.73
C LYS A 150 -11.15 -12.68 -7.82
N ASN A 151 -9.88 -12.44 -7.48
CA ASN A 151 -8.76 -12.62 -8.39
C ASN A 151 -8.43 -14.09 -8.62
N GLU A 152 -8.50 -14.93 -7.59
CA GLU A 152 -8.33 -16.37 -7.66
C GLU A 152 -9.35 -17.01 -8.60
N ASN A 153 -10.64 -16.69 -8.44
CA ASN A 153 -11.70 -17.16 -9.33
C ASN A 153 -11.46 -16.75 -10.79
N ALA A 154 -10.94 -15.55 -11.04
CA ALA A 154 -10.60 -15.10 -12.38
C ALA A 154 -9.39 -15.87 -12.96
N LEU A 155 -8.44 -16.24 -12.10
CA LEU A 155 -7.24 -16.96 -12.47
C LEU A 155 -7.51 -18.46 -12.69
N GLU A 156 -8.41 -19.08 -11.91
CA GLU A 156 -8.75 -20.48 -11.97
C GLU A 156 -9.16 -20.93 -13.36
N GLY A 157 -10.09 -20.21 -14.00
CA GLY A 157 -10.50 -20.51 -15.36
C GLY A 157 -9.37 -20.40 -16.39
N ALA A 158 -8.45 -19.48 -16.17
CA ALA A 158 -7.28 -19.30 -17.02
C ALA A 158 -6.28 -20.45 -16.85
N LEU A 159 -6.00 -20.86 -15.62
CA LEU A 159 -5.08 -21.98 -15.32
C LEU A 159 -5.63 -23.31 -15.83
N ALA A 160 -6.92 -23.57 -15.63
CA ALA A 160 -7.59 -24.75 -16.18
C ALA A 160 -7.46 -24.80 -17.71
N GLY A 161 -7.71 -23.65 -18.38
CA GLY A 161 -7.55 -23.56 -19.83
C GLY A 161 -6.10 -23.79 -20.31
N VAL A 162 -5.10 -23.32 -19.55
CA VAL A 162 -3.68 -23.58 -19.85
C VAL A 162 -3.36 -25.07 -19.66
N ALA A 163 -3.84 -25.69 -18.59
CA ALA A 163 -3.64 -27.11 -18.34
C ALA A 163 -4.22 -27.98 -19.45
N HIS A 164 -5.46 -27.73 -19.86
CA HIS A 164 -6.06 -28.42 -21.00
C HIS A 164 -5.30 -28.20 -22.31
N ALA A 165 -4.82 -27.01 -22.58
CA ALA A 165 -4.02 -26.72 -23.76
C ALA A 165 -2.68 -27.50 -23.74
N LEU A 166 -2.02 -27.59 -22.58
CA LEU A 166 -0.78 -28.36 -22.43
C LEU A 166 -1.01 -29.86 -22.62
N LEU A 167 -2.08 -30.41 -22.02
CA LEU A 167 -2.44 -31.82 -22.20
C LEU A 167 -2.75 -32.14 -23.67
N SER A 168 -3.49 -31.26 -24.35
CA SER A 168 -3.81 -31.42 -25.77
C SER A 168 -2.54 -31.37 -26.63
N CYS A 169 -1.62 -30.44 -26.36
CA CYS A 169 -0.33 -30.38 -27.04
C CYS A 169 0.51 -31.62 -26.82
N ALA A 170 0.61 -32.12 -25.59
CA ALA A 170 1.39 -33.31 -25.24
C ALA A 170 0.86 -34.54 -25.96
N ARG A 171 -0.47 -34.72 -26.01
CA ARG A 171 -1.12 -35.78 -26.78
C ARG A 171 -0.82 -35.67 -28.28
N HIS A 172 -0.85 -34.44 -28.82
CA HIS A 172 -0.51 -34.24 -30.23
C HIS A 172 0.94 -34.57 -30.55
N MET A 173 1.83 -34.50 -29.57
CA MET A 173 3.23 -34.93 -29.62
C MET A 173 3.43 -36.43 -29.44
N GLY A 174 2.37 -37.19 -29.20
CA GLY A 174 2.40 -38.66 -29.07
C GLY A 174 2.50 -39.17 -27.64
N GLU A 175 2.36 -38.31 -26.65
CA GLU A 175 2.30 -38.73 -25.25
C GLU A 175 0.92 -39.34 -24.92
N ALA A 176 0.92 -40.47 -24.20
CA ALA A 176 -0.30 -41.15 -23.80
C ALA A 176 -0.87 -40.53 -22.51
N LEU A 177 -1.40 -39.32 -22.61
CA LEU A 177 -2.00 -38.61 -21.49
C LEU A 177 -3.54 -38.56 -21.62
N HIS A 178 -4.23 -38.68 -20.47
CA HIS A 178 -5.65 -38.48 -20.43
C HIS A 178 -5.95 -36.98 -20.54
N GLU A 179 -6.70 -36.59 -21.56
CA GLU A 179 -7.12 -35.20 -21.83
C GLU A 179 -8.46 -34.90 -21.15
N GLU A 180 -9.21 -35.95 -20.79
CA GLU A 180 -10.54 -35.83 -20.20
C GLU A 180 -10.43 -35.79 -18.68
N GLY A 181 -10.91 -34.73 -18.07
CA GLY A 181 -10.96 -34.56 -16.62
C GLY A 181 -11.12 -33.09 -16.26
N ASP A 182 -11.67 -32.83 -15.08
CA ASP A 182 -11.76 -31.49 -14.52
C ASP A 182 -10.42 -31.11 -13.89
N VAL A 183 -9.95 -29.93 -14.21
CA VAL A 183 -8.78 -29.33 -13.59
C VAL A 183 -9.23 -28.42 -12.48
N SER A 184 -8.95 -28.79 -11.24
CA SER A 184 -9.17 -27.94 -10.07
C SER A 184 -7.87 -27.26 -9.67
N VAL A 185 -7.96 -25.99 -9.32
CA VAL A 185 -6.84 -25.21 -8.81
C VAL A 185 -7.05 -25.02 -7.31
N VAL A 186 -6.07 -25.43 -6.52
CA VAL A 186 -6.10 -25.24 -5.07
C VAL A 186 -5.14 -24.11 -4.71
N TYR A 187 -5.65 -23.09 -4.06
CA TYR A 187 -4.86 -21.96 -3.57
C TYR A 187 -4.51 -22.21 -2.10
N ASP A 188 -3.26 -21.93 -1.73
CA ASP A 188 -2.84 -21.96 -0.33
C ASP A 188 -3.11 -20.59 0.30
N ASP A 189 -4.30 -20.41 0.85
CA ASP A 189 -4.76 -19.19 1.53
C ASP A 189 -4.22 -19.04 2.96
N SER A 190 -3.24 -19.81 3.36
CA SER A 190 -2.71 -19.89 4.73
C SER A 190 -2.23 -18.51 5.25
N ILE A 191 -1.85 -17.60 4.37
CA ILE A 191 -1.46 -16.22 4.71
C ILE A 191 -2.67 -15.37 5.10
N VAL A 192 -3.86 -15.72 4.59
CA VAL A 192 -5.09 -14.92 4.74
C VAL A 192 -5.97 -15.48 5.86
N GLN A 193 -5.98 -16.77 6.03
CA GLN A 193 -6.70 -17.46 7.11
C GLN A 193 -5.69 -17.84 8.19
N GLY A 194 -5.93 -17.36 9.41
CA GLY A 194 -5.06 -17.74 10.53
C GLY A 194 -4.97 -19.25 10.64
N THR A 195 -3.83 -19.82 10.28
CA THR A 195 -3.55 -21.27 10.29
C THR A 195 -4.01 -21.99 11.57
N ALA A 196 -4.04 -21.28 12.69
CA ALA A 196 -4.49 -21.81 13.97
C ALA A 196 -6.02 -22.05 14.04
N SER A 197 -6.84 -21.21 13.41
CA SER A 197 -8.30 -21.38 13.36
C SER A 197 -8.69 -22.48 12.41
N GLU A 198 -8.04 -22.57 11.27
CA GLU A 198 -8.26 -23.61 10.29
C GLU A 198 -7.84 -24.99 10.83
N LYS A 199 -6.68 -25.06 11.48
CA LYS A 199 -6.22 -26.28 12.14
C LYS A 199 -7.19 -26.77 13.23
N ARG A 200 -7.81 -25.83 13.95
CA ARG A 200 -8.81 -26.16 14.96
C ARG A 200 -10.10 -26.66 14.32
N GLN A 201 -10.56 -26.04 13.25
CA GLN A 201 -11.73 -26.47 12.48
C GLN A 201 -11.50 -27.88 11.89
N ASP A 202 -10.35 -28.13 11.28
CA ASP A 202 -10.01 -29.46 10.75
C ASP A 202 -9.93 -30.52 11.87
N MET A 203 -9.47 -30.15 13.07
CA MET A 203 -9.52 -31.04 14.23
C MET A 203 -10.96 -31.37 14.65
N ASP A 204 -11.86 -30.39 14.61
CA ASP A 204 -13.28 -30.58 14.90
C ASP A 204 -13.94 -31.45 13.82
N GLU A 205 -13.56 -31.28 12.55
CA GLU A 205 -14.01 -32.12 11.44
C GLU A 205 -13.52 -33.58 11.56
N VAL A 206 -12.27 -33.80 12.00
CA VAL A 206 -11.76 -35.11 12.33
C VAL A 206 -12.54 -35.74 13.48
N ALA A 207 -12.87 -34.95 14.51
CA ALA A 207 -13.68 -35.43 15.64
C ALA A 207 -15.12 -35.75 15.23
N ALA A 208 -15.68 -35.03 14.27
CA ALA A 208 -17.01 -35.26 13.68
C ALA A 208 -17.01 -36.41 12.64
N GLY A 209 -15.88 -36.95 12.26
CA GLY A 209 -15.75 -38.00 11.25
C GLY A 209 -15.94 -37.52 9.80
N LEU A 210 -15.88 -36.24 9.55
CA LEU A 210 -15.99 -35.61 8.22
C LEU A 210 -14.65 -35.59 7.48
N MET A 211 -13.54 -35.59 8.23
CA MET A 211 -12.18 -35.69 7.72
C MET A 211 -11.47 -36.88 8.34
N THR A 212 -10.65 -37.61 7.57
CA THR A 212 -9.85 -38.71 8.10
C THR A 212 -8.58 -38.16 8.79
N ARG A 213 -8.05 -38.95 9.74
CA ARG A 213 -6.79 -38.60 10.42
C ARG A 213 -5.59 -38.55 9.45
N GLU A 214 -5.66 -39.32 8.36
CA GLU A 214 -4.62 -39.33 7.34
C GLU A 214 -4.65 -38.08 6.51
N GLU A 215 -5.84 -37.61 6.09
CA GLU A 215 -6.03 -36.33 5.39
C GLU A 215 -5.57 -35.18 6.24
N TYR A 216 -5.93 -35.13 7.53
CA TYR A 216 -5.46 -34.10 8.46
C TYR A 216 -3.94 -34.09 8.59
N ARG A 217 -3.31 -35.27 8.72
CA ARG A 217 -1.85 -35.35 8.80
C ARG A 217 -1.18 -34.93 7.51
N ARG A 218 -1.71 -35.33 6.35
CA ARG A 218 -1.20 -34.91 5.05
C ARG A 218 -1.27 -33.41 4.88
N LYS A 219 -2.41 -32.79 5.24
CA LYS A 219 -2.63 -31.34 5.12
C LYS A 219 -1.67 -30.53 6.02
N TRP A 220 -1.49 -30.94 7.28
CA TRP A 220 -0.79 -30.13 8.28
C TRP A 220 0.66 -30.51 8.53
N TYR A 221 1.06 -31.70 8.18
CA TYR A 221 2.41 -32.22 8.48
C TYR A 221 3.13 -32.76 7.24
N GLY A 222 2.47 -32.76 6.08
CA GLY A 222 3.00 -33.34 4.86
C GLY A 222 3.02 -34.87 4.87
N ASP A 223 3.34 -35.45 3.72
CA ASP A 223 3.57 -36.88 3.63
C ASP A 223 4.89 -37.22 4.36
N GLY A 224 4.79 -37.48 5.64
CA GLY A 224 5.93 -38.01 6.39
C GLY A 224 6.27 -39.38 5.85
N THR A 225 7.46 -39.48 5.26
CA THR A 225 8.13 -40.75 4.97
C THR A 225 8.24 -41.61 6.22
#